data_567ad844bd22e7c34b60e5c667dafa1d
#
_entry.id   567ad844bd22e7c34b60e5c667dafa1d
#
_cell.length_a   1.000
_cell.length_b   1.000
_cell.length_c   1.000
_cell.angle_alpha   90.00
_cell.angle_beta   90.00
_cell.angle_gamma   90.00
#
_symmetry.space_group_name_H-M   'P 1'
#
loop_
_entity.id
_entity.type
_entity.pdbx_description
1 polymer ?
#
loop_
_entity_poly.entity_id
_entity_poly.type
_entity_poly.pdbx_seq_one_letter_code
_entity_poly.pdbx_strand_id
1 'polypeptide(L)'
;MGNTTNTEQWAAMERLRFIERAAWWRGVVRRQDVMEVFGMGPAQVSADFQKYLELNPGSLAYSLNRKRYEGQPGMKRLWDAGTLEEAVTQFIDRAGRLPVTGRQEGPGSNRVDWLVLPDRRASEEVERRVFYAVLHGMKLEVLYASAHGKSRRWRWLMPHALAWSGHRWHARAWCMEKLAYRDFVLSRMEEARWPEVVGEPVPVRDTAWDTYTTVEVRPHAELDEEAQLSIAQEFRMERRRLRIKVRLAMVQYLETALGLVPADGKPQPPRLERVR
;
A
#
# COMPACT_ATOMS: atom_id res chain seq x y z
N MET A 1 -1.99 33.97 -16.27
CA MET A 1 -3.23 33.37 -16.80
C MET A 1 -3.09 31.89 -17.21
N GLY A 2 -1.93 31.25 -17.14
CA GLY A 2 -1.74 29.85 -17.57
C GLY A 2 -2.07 28.73 -16.56
N ASN A 3 -2.28 29.05 -15.29
CA ASN A 3 -2.41 28.02 -14.25
C ASN A 3 -3.85 27.52 -13.99
N THR A 4 -4.84 28.35 -14.30
CA THR A 4 -6.27 28.04 -14.04
C THR A 4 -6.82 27.02 -15.05
N THR A 5 -6.44 27.14 -16.33
CA THR A 5 -6.89 26.22 -17.40
C THR A 5 -6.38 24.79 -17.21
N ASN A 6 -5.17 24.61 -16.68
CA ASN A 6 -4.59 23.27 -16.42
C ASN A 6 -5.28 22.57 -15.23
N THR A 7 -5.64 23.34 -14.21
CA THR A 7 -6.35 22.82 -13.02
C THR A 7 -7.81 22.42 -13.37
N GLU A 8 -8.49 23.21 -14.21
CA GLU A 8 -9.84 22.88 -14.67
C GLU A 8 -9.87 21.65 -15.58
N GLN A 9 -8.89 21.51 -16.47
CA GLN A 9 -8.75 20.35 -17.34
C GLN A 9 -8.44 19.09 -16.52
N TRP A 10 -7.58 19.20 -15.51
CA TRP A 10 -7.27 18.09 -14.61
C TRP A 10 -8.51 17.64 -13.82
N ALA A 11 -9.27 18.58 -13.25
CA ALA A 11 -10.49 18.28 -12.50
C ALA A 11 -11.57 17.63 -13.39
N ALA A 12 -11.70 18.09 -14.63
CA ALA A 12 -12.60 17.47 -15.60
C ALA A 12 -12.19 16.03 -15.91
N MET A 13 -10.90 15.78 -16.10
CA MET A 13 -10.38 14.44 -16.36
C MET A 13 -10.62 13.49 -15.18
N GLU A 14 -10.46 13.95 -13.93
CA GLU A 14 -10.74 13.14 -12.74
C GLU A 14 -12.22 12.75 -12.63
N ARG A 15 -13.16 13.61 -13.02
CA ARG A 15 -14.58 13.27 -13.08
C ARG A 15 -14.87 12.19 -14.13
N LEU A 16 -14.25 12.28 -15.30
CA LEU A 16 -14.40 11.25 -16.35
C LEU A 16 -13.83 9.90 -15.90
N ARG A 17 -12.66 9.91 -15.26
CA ARG A 17 -12.06 8.71 -14.66
C ARG A 17 -12.95 8.10 -13.58
N PHE A 18 -13.56 8.92 -12.74
CA PHE A 18 -14.51 8.44 -11.73
C PHE A 18 -15.73 7.77 -12.37
N ILE A 19 -16.30 8.36 -13.42
CA ILE A 19 -17.42 7.77 -14.17
C ILE A 19 -17.03 6.38 -14.70
N GLU A 20 -15.85 6.27 -15.31
CA GLU A 20 -15.34 5.00 -15.84
C GLU A 20 -15.12 3.97 -14.74
N ARG A 21 -14.42 4.35 -13.67
CA ARG A 21 -14.13 3.45 -12.52
C ARG A 21 -15.41 2.94 -11.86
N ALA A 22 -16.37 3.83 -11.64
CA ALA A 22 -17.66 3.46 -11.05
C ALA A 22 -18.42 2.47 -11.94
N ALA A 23 -18.49 2.73 -13.25
CA ALA A 23 -19.13 1.84 -14.20
C ALA A 23 -18.41 0.49 -14.32
N TRP A 24 -17.07 0.51 -14.31
CA TRP A 24 -16.25 -0.69 -14.41
C TRP A 24 -16.39 -1.61 -13.20
N TRP A 25 -16.25 -1.07 -11.99
CA TRP A 25 -16.22 -1.86 -10.76
C TRP A 25 -17.61 -2.13 -10.17
N ARG A 26 -18.51 -1.17 -10.23
CA ARG A 26 -19.87 -1.29 -9.68
C ARG A 26 -20.89 -1.75 -10.71
N GLY A 27 -20.55 -1.73 -11.98
CA GLY A 27 -21.49 -1.93 -13.08
C GLY A 27 -22.47 -0.77 -13.30
N VAL A 28 -22.47 0.24 -12.43
CA VAL A 28 -23.42 1.35 -12.46
C VAL A 28 -22.79 2.65 -11.98
N VAL A 29 -23.26 3.78 -12.55
CA VAL A 29 -22.92 5.13 -12.09
C VAL A 29 -24.12 6.05 -12.28
N ARG A 30 -24.39 6.91 -11.29
CA ARG A 30 -25.45 7.92 -11.32
C ARG A 30 -24.86 9.31 -11.42
N ARG A 31 -25.61 10.28 -11.97
CA ARG A 31 -25.20 11.68 -11.93
C ARG A 31 -25.00 12.17 -10.50
N GLN A 32 -25.86 11.72 -9.58
CA GLN A 32 -25.78 12.06 -8.17
C GLN A 32 -24.44 11.62 -7.55
N ASP A 33 -23.90 10.45 -7.93
CA ASP A 33 -22.61 9.94 -7.45
C ASP A 33 -21.48 10.95 -7.76
N VAL A 34 -21.47 11.49 -8.99
CA VAL A 34 -20.48 12.48 -9.41
C VAL A 34 -20.69 13.84 -8.74
N MET A 35 -21.97 14.26 -8.60
CA MET A 35 -22.32 15.49 -7.92
C MET A 35 -21.83 15.49 -6.46
N GLU A 36 -22.06 14.40 -5.74
CA GLU A 36 -21.69 14.25 -4.33
C GLU A 36 -20.16 14.22 -4.14
N VAL A 37 -19.46 13.50 -4.99
CA VAL A 37 -17.99 13.34 -4.87
C VAL A 37 -17.24 14.63 -5.24
N PHE A 38 -17.71 15.35 -6.25
CA PHE A 38 -16.99 16.51 -6.80
C PHE A 38 -17.62 17.87 -6.47
N GLY A 39 -18.77 17.89 -5.81
CA GLY A 39 -19.49 19.14 -5.49
C GLY A 39 -20.00 19.89 -6.73
N MET A 40 -20.30 19.17 -7.82
CA MET A 40 -20.63 19.77 -9.11
C MET A 40 -22.15 19.87 -9.34
N GLY A 41 -22.57 20.88 -10.10
CA GLY A 41 -23.99 21.02 -10.48
C GLY A 41 -24.43 20.02 -11.56
N PRO A 42 -25.75 19.77 -11.69
CA PRO A 42 -26.30 18.74 -12.58
C PRO A 42 -26.00 18.98 -14.07
N ALA A 43 -25.92 20.24 -14.50
CA ALA A 43 -25.60 20.60 -15.89
C ALA A 43 -24.17 20.17 -16.25
N GLN A 44 -23.19 20.48 -15.40
CA GLN A 44 -21.81 20.09 -15.61
C GLN A 44 -21.65 18.57 -15.62
N VAL A 45 -22.25 17.86 -14.66
CA VAL A 45 -22.19 16.41 -14.60
C VAL A 45 -22.83 15.76 -15.82
N SER A 46 -23.92 16.33 -16.35
CA SER A 46 -24.53 15.85 -17.60
C SER A 46 -23.59 16.01 -18.79
N ALA A 47 -22.87 17.13 -18.87
CA ALA A 47 -21.86 17.37 -19.91
C ALA A 47 -20.67 16.38 -19.78
N ASP A 48 -20.25 16.07 -18.55
CA ASP A 48 -19.19 15.08 -18.31
C ASP A 48 -19.61 13.68 -18.78
N PHE A 49 -20.85 13.24 -18.54
CA PHE A 49 -21.37 11.97 -19.08
C PHE A 49 -21.43 11.96 -20.61
N GLN A 50 -21.89 13.04 -21.23
CA GLN A 50 -21.90 13.15 -22.68
C GLN A 50 -20.47 13.04 -23.23
N LYS A 51 -19.54 13.79 -22.63
CA LYS A 51 -18.14 13.77 -23.02
C LYS A 51 -17.52 12.38 -22.88
N TYR A 52 -17.83 11.67 -21.79
CA TYR A 52 -17.35 10.31 -21.60
C TYR A 52 -17.92 9.35 -22.67
N LEU A 53 -19.20 9.44 -23.01
CA LEU A 53 -19.82 8.62 -24.05
C LEU A 53 -19.28 8.91 -25.46
N GLU A 54 -18.90 10.17 -25.74
CA GLU A 54 -18.18 10.52 -26.98
C GLU A 54 -16.80 9.87 -27.05
N LEU A 55 -16.06 9.85 -25.93
CA LEU A 55 -14.71 9.25 -25.85
C LEU A 55 -14.75 7.73 -25.85
N ASN A 56 -15.80 7.14 -25.28
CA ASN A 56 -15.94 5.68 -25.14
C ASN A 56 -17.34 5.20 -25.55
N PRO A 57 -17.64 5.24 -26.85
CA PRO A 57 -18.97 4.84 -27.37
C PRO A 57 -19.30 3.39 -27.02
N GLY A 58 -20.56 3.15 -26.61
CA GLY A 58 -21.02 1.81 -26.26
C GLY A 58 -20.57 1.27 -24.90
N SER A 59 -19.81 2.04 -24.14
CA SER A 59 -19.36 1.64 -22.80
C SER A 59 -20.46 1.66 -21.75
N LEU A 60 -21.40 2.62 -21.87
CA LEU A 60 -22.52 2.80 -20.95
C LEU A 60 -23.85 2.84 -21.68
N ALA A 61 -24.89 2.30 -21.04
CA ALA A 61 -26.28 2.48 -21.45
C ALA A 61 -27.06 3.17 -20.33
N TYR A 62 -27.91 4.13 -20.69
CA TYR A 62 -28.77 4.81 -19.70
C TYR A 62 -30.06 4.03 -19.50
N SER A 63 -30.30 3.60 -18.27
CA SER A 63 -31.56 2.96 -17.86
C SER A 63 -32.56 4.02 -17.38
N LEU A 64 -33.60 4.29 -18.18
CA LEU A 64 -34.64 5.26 -17.84
C LEU A 64 -35.40 4.88 -16.56
N ASN A 65 -35.75 3.60 -16.43
CA ASN A 65 -36.51 3.10 -15.28
C ASN A 65 -35.72 3.20 -13.96
N ARG A 66 -34.38 2.98 -14.03
CA ARG A 66 -33.51 3.00 -12.85
C ARG A 66 -32.79 4.34 -12.67
N LYS A 67 -32.94 5.27 -13.60
CA LYS A 67 -32.33 6.62 -13.61
C LYS A 67 -30.81 6.56 -13.36
N ARG A 68 -30.10 5.64 -14.05
CA ARG A 68 -28.67 5.41 -13.90
C ARG A 68 -28.03 4.98 -15.21
N TYR A 69 -26.73 5.16 -15.33
CA TYR A 69 -25.94 4.56 -16.39
C TYR A 69 -25.46 3.17 -15.94
N GLU A 70 -25.54 2.21 -16.85
CA GLU A 70 -25.11 0.83 -16.62
C GLU A 70 -23.92 0.51 -17.54
N GLY A 71 -22.82 -0.01 -16.97
CA GLY A 71 -21.66 -0.47 -17.70
C GLY A 71 -22.04 -1.66 -18.58
N GLN A 72 -21.62 -1.65 -19.84
CA GLN A 72 -21.92 -2.72 -20.78
C GLN A 72 -20.91 -3.86 -20.66
N PRO A 73 -21.29 -5.14 -20.88
CA PRO A 73 -20.37 -6.29 -20.77
C PRO A 73 -19.12 -6.18 -21.64
N GLY A 74 -19.22 -5.50 -22.79
CA GLY A 74 -18.12 -5.24 -23.73
C GLY A 74 -17.36 -3.94 -23.47
N MET A 75 -17.58 -3.26 -22.35
CA MET A 75 -16.93 -2.01 -22.00
C MET A 75 -15.42 -2.15 -22.02
N LYS A 76 -14.75 -1.28 -22.77
CA LYS A 76 -13.30 -1.13 -22.74
C LYS A 76 -12.93 0.06 -21.87
N ARG A 77 -11.78 0.00 -21.22
CA ARG A 77 -11.28 1.12 -20.40
C ARG A 77 -10.43 2.05 -21.26
N LEU A 78 -10.60 3.35 -21.02
CA LEU A 78 -9.71 4.37 -21.56
C LEU A 78 -8.53 4.66 -20.63
N TRP A 79 -8.76 4.47 -19.32
CA TRP A 79 -7.76 4.74 -18.29
C TRP A 79 -7.55 3.54 -17.37
N ASP A 80 -6.57 3.64 -16.50
CA ASP A 80 -6.37 2.67 -15.44
C ASP A 80 -7.53 2.75 -14.44
N ALA A 81 -8.22 1.63 -14.24
CA ALA A 81 -9.32 1.53 -13.29
C ALA A 81 -8.84 1.30 -11.85
N GLY A 82 -7.54 1.18 -11.65
CA GLY A 82 -6.97 0.80 -10.35
C GLY A 82 -7.18 -0.67 -10.00
N THR A 83 -6.84 -1.00 -8.77
CA THR A 83 -6.95 -2.35 -8.20
C THR A 83 -8.33 -2.58 -7.56
N LEU A 84 -8.66 -3.84 -7.26
CA LEU A 84 -9.84 -4.19 -6.47
C LEU A 84 -9.83 -3.52 -5.09
N GLU A 85 -8.67 -3.43 -4.45
CA GLU A 85 -8.51 -2.81 -3.13
C GLU A 85 -8.85 -1.32 -3.17
N GLU A 86 -8.36 -0.60 -4.18
CA GLU A 86 -8.72 0.81 -4.41
C GLU A 86 -10.21 0.98 -4.69
N ALA A 87 -10.80 0.11 -5.50
CA ALA A 87 -12.22 0.13 -5.80
C ALA A 87 -13.09 -0.12 -4.56
N VAL A 88 -12.70 -1.09 -3.74
CA VAL A 88 -13.38 -1.38 -2.47
C VAL A 88 -13.28 -0.18 -1.52
N THR A 89 -12.09 0.41 -1.39
CA THR A 89 -11.90 1.60 -0.56
C THR A 89 -12.71 2.80 -1.05
N GLN A 90 -12.82 2.97 -2.37
CA GLN A 90 -13.53 4.11 -2.97
C GLN A 90 -15.05 3.95 -2.94
N PHE A 91 -15.57 2.74 -3.19
CA PHE A 91 -17.00 2.51 -3.44
C PHE A 91 -17.72 1.75 -2.33
N ILE A 92 -17.02 1.21 -1.37
CA ILE A 92 -17.58 0.45 -0.24
C ILE A 92 -17.03 1.06 1.05
N ASP A 93 -17.92 1.48 1.95
CA ASP A 93 -17.48 1.96 3.26
C ASP A 93 -16.96 0.81 4.13
N ARG A 94 -16.33 1.16 5.27
CA ARG A 94 -15.79 0.18 6.22
C ARG A 94 -16.84 -0.79 6.82
N ALA A 95 -18.13 -0.50 6.62
CA ALA A 95 -19.24 -1.37 7.02
C ALA A 95 -19.76 -2.22 5.85
N GLY A 96 -19.05 -2.24 4.71
CA GLY A 96 -19.45 -3.00 3.52
C GLY A 96 -20.62 -2.38 2.78
N ARG A 97 -20.96 -1.11 3.04
CA ARG A 97 -22.03 -0.38 2.36
C ARG A 97 -21.46 0.35 1.15
N LEU A 98 -22.30 0.47 0.11
CA LEU A 98 -22.00 1.33 -1.02
C LEU A 98 -22.20 2.80 -0.59
N PRO A 99 -21.17 3.64 -0.52
CA PRO A 99 -21.26 4.97 0.10
C PRO A 99 -22.18 5.95 -0.63
N VAL A 100 -22.62 5.65 -1.83
CA VAL A 100 -23.17 6.64 -2.74
C VAL A 100 -24.65 6.43 -3.08
N THR A 101 -25.42 5.65 -2.37
CA THR A 101 -26.80 5.45 -2.79
C THR A 101 -27.86 5.79 -1.76
N GLY A 102 -27.55 6.43 -0.62
CA GLY A 102 -28.57 6.95 0.31
C GLY A 102 -29.80 6.06 0.60
N ARG A 103 -29.88 4.90 -0.03
CA ARG A 103 -30.87 3.85 0.19
C ARG A 103 -30.17 2.60 0.68
N GLN A 104 -30.44 2.24 1.90
CA GLN A 104 -30.19 0.90 2.44
C GLN A 104 -30.97 -0.10 1.57
N GLU A 105 -30.32 -0.74 0.62
CA GLU A 105 -30.89 -1.92 -0.02
C GLU A 105 -30.63 -3.12 0.91
N GLY A 106 -31.58 -3.39 1.79
CA GLY A 106 -31.68 -4.59 2.61
C GLY A 106 -30.78 -4.68 3.85
N PRO A 107 -31.12 -5.55 4.81
CA PRO A 107 -30.32 -5.76 5.99
C PRO A 107 -28.95 -6.36 5.62
N GLY A 108 -27.89 -5.56 5.80
CA GLY A 108 -26.54 -5.99 6.11
C GLY A 108 -25.91 -7.11 5.30
N SER A 109 -25.83 -7.03 3.98
CA SER A 109 -24.87 -7.87 3.28
C SER A 109 -23.50 -7.23 3.37
N ASN A 110 -22.74 -7.50 4.44
CA ASN A 110 -21.29 -7.33 4.45
C ASN A 110 -20.70 -8.26 3.39
N ARG A 111 -20.61 -7.75 2.15
CA ARG A 111 -20.02 -8.49 1.03
C ARG A 111 -18.51 -8.37 0.99
N VAL A 112 -17.96 -7.50 1.81
CA VAL A 112 -16.53 -7.27 1.94
C VAL A 112 -16.22 -7.16 3.41
N ASP A 113 -15.25 -7.94 3.85
CA ASP A 113 -14.71 -7.90 5.19
C ASP A 113 -13.19 -7.68 5.13
N TRP A 114 -12.65 -7.00 6.13
CA TRP A 114 -11.24 -6.70 6.25
C TRP A 114 -10.68 -7.31 7.52
N LEU A 115 -9.64 -8.11 7.38
CA LEU A 115 -8.86 -8.49 8.53
C LEU A 115 -8.13 -7.27 9.09
N VAL A 116 -8.65 -6.72 10.18
CA VAL A 116 -8.02 -5.59 10.87
C VAL A 116 -6.91 -6.14 11.75
N LEU A 117 -5.67 -6.00 11.30
CA LEU A 117 -4.52 -6.32 12.13
C LEU A 117 -4.36 -5.26 13.24
N PRO A 118 -3.86 -5.65 14.43
CA PRO A 118 -3.55 -4.71 15.49
C PRO A 118 -2.63 -3.59 14.98
N ASP A 119 -2.92 -2.36 15.38
CA ASP A 119 -2.08 -1.22 15.05
C ASP A 119 -0.69 -1.39 15.70
N ARG A 120 0.33 -1.32 14.87
CA ARG A 120 1.73 -1.45 15.27
C ARG A 120 2.52 -0.17 15.00
N ARG A 121 1.88 0.97 15.14
CA ARG A 121 2.54 2.27 15.04
C ARG A 121 3.15 2.68 16.37
N ALA A 122 4.15 3.54 16.31
CA ALA A 122 4.61 4.31 17.45
C ALA A 122 3.63 5.48 17.72
N SER A 123 3.82 6.22 18.79
CA SER A 123 3.10 7.48 18.97
C SER A 123 3.46 8.46 17.84
N GLU A 124 2.52 9.32 17.46
CA GLU A 124 2.74 10.35 16.44
C GLU A 124 4.00 11.18 16.72
N GLU A 125 4.25 11.48 17.99
CA GLU A 125 5.41 12.25 18.39
C GLU A 125 6.73 11.52 18.13
N VAL A 126 6.80 10.23 18.40
CA VAL A 126 7.96 9.38 18.08
C VAL A 126 8.15 9.29 16.57
N GLU A 127 7.10 9.00 15.81
CA GLU A 127 7.15 8.91 14.35
C GLU A 127 7.66 10.22 13.73
N ARG A 128 7.11 11.35 14.18
CA ARG A 128 7.53 12.68 13.72
C ARG A 128 9.01 12.95 14.01
N ARG A 129 9.49 12.67 15.21
CA ARG A 129 10.88 12.94 15.61
C ARG A 129 11.86 12.05 14.86
N VAL A 130 11.53 10.76 14.69
CA VAL A 130 12.36 9.83 13.91
C VAL A 130 12.39 10.25 12.45
N PHE A 131 11.23 10.57 11.87
CA PHE A 131 11.15 11.02 10.47
C PHE A 131 11.95 12.31 10.23
N TYR A 132 11.82 13.28 11.15
CA TYR A 132 12.60 14.51 11.10
C TYR A 132 14.11 14.22 11.17
N ALA A 133 14.55 13.34 12.08
CA ALA A 133 15.94 12.96 12.21
C ALA A 133 16.51 12.32 10.93
N VAL A 134 15.72 11.45 10.27
CA VAL A 134 16.08 10.83 8.99
C VAL A 134 16.24 11.88 7.88
N LEU A 135 15.27 12.79 7.75
CA LEU A 135 15.29 13.81 6.70
C LEU A 135 16.46 14.80 6.84
N HIS A 136 16.86 15.10 8.06
CA HIS A 136 17.89 16.12 8.34
C HIS A 136 19.25 15.53 8.76
N GLY A 137 19.39 14.19 8.70
CA GLY A 137 20.64 13.53 9.09
C GLY A 137 21.05 13.77 10.53
N MET A 138 20.07 13.80 11.44
CA MET A 138 20.28 14.13 12.87
C MET A 138 20.33 12.87 13.72
N LYS A 139 20.99 12.97 14.88
CA LYS A 139 20.90 11.95 15.93
C LYS A 139 19.73 12.22 16.86
N LEU A 140 19.18 11.18 17.47
CA LEU A 140 18.18 11.32 18.52
C LEU A 140 18.34 10.21 19.57
N GLU A 141 17.88 10.49 20.77
CA GLU A 141 17.82 9.52 21.85
C GLU A 141 16.41 8.95 21.96
N VAL A 142 16.29 7.62 21.96
CA VAL A 142 15.00 6.92 22.05
C VAL A 142 14.96 5.97 23.23
N LEU A 143 13.84 5.90 23.93
CA LEU A 143 13.56 4.85 24.92
C LEU A 143 13.05 3.61 24.18
N TYR A 144 13.91 2.60 24.07
CA TYR A 144 13.66 1.44 23.21
C TYR A 144 13.46 0.15 24.00
N ALA A 145 12.35 -0.56 23.74
CA ALA A 145 12.06 -1.89 24.25
C ALA A 145 12.52 -2.98 23.27
N SER A 146 13.57 -3.71 23.63
CA SER A 146 14.07 -4.81 22.79
C SER A 146 13.26 -6.09 23.00
N ALA A 147 12.97 -6.83 21.92
CA ALA A 147 12.26 -8.12 22.01
C ALA A 147 13.06 -9.22 22.72
N HIS A 148 14.38 -9.11 22.67
CA HIS A 148 15.32 -10.12 23.22
C HIS A 148 16.06 -9.63 24.49
N GLY A 149 15.69 -8.47 24.99
CA GLY A 149 16.35 -7.86 26.16
C GLY A 149 15.40 -7.68 27.34
N LYS A 150 15.93 -7.84 28.55
CA LYS A 150 15.16 -7.75 29.80
C LYS A 150 14.83 -6.30 30.24
N SER A 151 15.24 -5.28 29.49
CA SER A 151 15.01 -3.88 29.88
C SER A 151 14.82 -2.95 28.68
N ARG A 152 13.88 -2.05 28.84
CA ARG A 152 13.81 -0.84 28.05
C ARG A 152 14.89 0.13 28.52
N ARG A 153 15.54 0.83 27.58
CA ARG A 153 16.59 1.80 27.89
C ARG A 153 16.73 2.86 26.83
N TRP A 154 17.23 3.99 27.23
CA TRP A 154 17.60 5.05 26.33
C TRP A 154 18.77 4.66 25.46
N ARG A 155 18.71 4.99 24.16
CA ARG A 155 19.72 4.70 23.15
C ARG A 155 19.89 5.87 22.21
N TRP A 156 21.12 6.23 21.98
CA TRP A 156 21.45 7.17 20.92
C TRP A 156 21.51 6.48 19.59
N LEU A 157 20.75 6.99 18.63
CA LEU A 157 20.62 6.51 17.27
C LEU A 157 20.91 7.63 16.28
N MET A 158 21.50 7.28 15.13
CA MET A 158 21.63 8.16 13.97
C MET A 158 20.88 7.49 12.82
N PRO A 159 19.56 7.69 12.70
CA PRO A 159 18.76 7.08 11.67
C PRO A 159 19.04 7.77 10.33
N HIS A 160 19.21 6.99 9.29
CA HIS A 160 19.42 7.51 7.95
C HIS A 160 18.39 7.04 6.93
N ALA A 161 17.55 6.05 7.29
CA ALA A 161 16.52 5.55 6.41
C ALA A 161 15.34 4.95 7.19
N LEU A 162 14.17 4.88 6.53
CA LEU A 162 13.00 4.16 6.99
C LEU A 162 12.74 2.97 6.07
N ALA A 163 12.37 1.83 6.65
CA ALA A 163 12.07 0.61 5.97
C ALA A 163 10.69 0.07 6.37
N TRP A 164 9.83 -0.21 5.41
CA TRP A 164 8.55 -0.87 5.61
C TRP A 164 8.70 -2.37 5.35
N SER A 165 8.40 -3.21 6.34
CA SER A 165 8.54 -4.67 6.24
C SER A 165 7.27 -5.41 5.80
N GLY A 166 6.28 -4.68 5.29
CA GLY A 166 4.95 -5.22 4.93
C GLY A 166 3.90 -5.06 6.04
N HIS A 167 4.32 -4.88 7.29
CA HIS A 167 3.39 -4.77 8.43
C HIS A 167 3.83 -3.80 9.54
N ARG A 168 5.03 -3.22 9.48
CA ARG A 168 5.54 -2.24 10.44
C ARG A 168 6.73 -1.47 9.90
N TRP A 169 6.94 -0.26 10.41
CA TRP A 169 8.09 0.57 10.11
C TRP A 169 9.29 0.26 10.97
N HIS A 170 10.47 0.37 10.36
CA HIS A 170 11.77 0.29 11.00
C HIS A 170 12.58 1.54 10.64
N ALA A 171 13.33 2.05 11.62
CA ALA A 171 14.39 3.00 11.38
C ALA A 171 15.71 2.24 11.21
N ARG A 172 16.33 2.36 10.04
CA ARG A 172 17.71 1.92 9.81
C ARG A 172 18.63 2.98 10.38
N ALA A 173 19.40 2.63 11.42
CA ALA A 173 20.18 3.58 12.20
C ALA A 173 21.53 3.04 12.62
N TRP A 174 22.52 3.91 12.67
CA TRP A 174 23.74 3.65 13.43
C TRP A 174 23.41 3.69 14.93
N CYS A 175 23.68 2.59 15.61
CA CYS A 175 23.53 2.49 17.06
C CYS A 175 24.84 2.90 17.71
N MET A 176 24.88 4.02 18.41
CA MET A 176 26.10 4.54 19.05
C MET A 176 26.62 3.62 20.15
N GLU A 177 25.75 2.85 20.80
CA GLU A 177 26.14 1.87 21.81
C GLU A 177 26.78 0.61 21.20
N LYS A 178 26.25 0.16 20.04
CA LYS A 178 26.68 -1.09 19.40
C LYS A 178 27.71 -0.88 18.29
N LEU A 179 27.97 0.36 17.94
CA LEU A 179 28.88 0.76 16.88
C LEU A 179 28.58 -0.01 15.56
N ALA A 180 27.30 -0.13 15.24
CA ALA A 180 26.84 -0.90 14.08
C ALA A 180 25.48 -0.38 13.59
N TYR A 181 25.24 -0.52 12.29
CA TYR A 181 23.91 -0.30 11.71
C TYR A 181 22.95 -1.41 12.11
N ARG A 182 21.77 -1.01 12.58
CA ARG A 182 20.70 -1.91 13.00
C ARG A 182 19.34 -1.35 12.61
N ASP A 183 18.36 -2.25 12.57
CA ASP A 183 16.97 -1.89 12.36
C ASP A 183 16.25 -1.77 13.71
N PHE A 184 15.64 -0.63 13.92
CA PHE A 184 14.86 -0.35 15.11
C PHE A 184 13.38 -0.24 14.76
N VAL A 185 12.55 -1.12 15.31
CA VAL A 185 11.11 -1.11 15.10
C VAL A 185 10.51 0.13 15.73
N LEU A 186 9.83 0.99 14.97
CA LEU A 186 9.26 2.24 15.49
C LEU A 186 8.30 2.00 16.65
N SER A 187 7.40 1.02 16.52
CA SER A 187 6.42 0.69 17.57
C SER A 187 7.02 0.12 18.87
N ARG A 188 8.33 -0.05 18.94
CA ARG A 188 9.07 -0.40 20.16
C ARG A 188 9.82 0.78 20.75
N MET A 189 9.71 1.96 20.15
CA MET A 189 10.18 3.22 20.70
C MET A 189 9.04 3.81 21.53
N GLU A 190 9.18 3.80 22.86
CA GLU A 190 8.15 4.34 23.75
C GLU A 190 8.19 5.86 23.76
N GLU A 191 9.42 6.41 23.75
CA GLU A 191 9.69 7.84 23.73
C GLU A 191 10.86 8.13 22.79
N ALA A 192 10.92 9.34 22.26
CA ALA A 192 12.07 9.88 21.55
C ALA A 192 12.30 11.32 22.03
N ARG A 193 13.55 11.73 22.24
CA ARG A 193 13.89 13.13 22.47
C ARG A 193 13.92 13.91 21.16
N TRP A 194 13.94 15.22 21.24
CA TRP A 194 14.09 16.04 20.04
C TRP A 194 15.44 15.77 19.37
N PRO A 195 15.50 15.63 18.03
CA PRO A 195 16.73 15.38 17.31
C PRO A 195 17.77 16.49 17.50
N GLU A 196 19.04 16.09 17.55
CA GLU A 196 20.18 16.97 17.71
C GLU A 196 21.12 16.86 16.50
N VAL A 197 21.84 17.94 16.23
CA VAL A 197 22.88 17.94 15.18
C VAL A 197 23.98 16.96 15.55
N VAL A 198 24.45 16.21 14.56
CA VAL A 198 25.55 15.27 14.73
C VAL A 198 26.86 16.08 14.76
N GLY A 199 27.56 16.00 15.89
CA GLY A 199 28.86 16.70 16.04
C GLY A 199 29.98 16.08 15.23
N GLU A 200 29.92 14.76 15.00
CA GLU A 200 30.91 14.02 14.19
C GLU A 200 30.20 13.10 13.20
N PRO A 201 30.72 12.94 11.96
CA PRO A 201 30.11 12.06 10.98
C PRO A 201 30.16 10.59 11.42
N VAL A 202 29.18 9.81 10.97
CA VAL A 202 29.19 8.35 11.17
C VAL A 202 30.43 7.76 10.47
N PRO A 203 31.27 7.03 11.19
CA PRO A 203 32.58 6.62 10.67
C PRO A 203 32.52 5.54 9.58
N VAL A 204 31.36 4.90 9.39
CA VAL A 204 31.23 3.74 8.48
C VAL A 204 29.96 3.87 7.64
N ARG A 205 30.10 3.64 6.34
CA ARG A 205 28.97 3.58 5.39
C ARG A 205 28.12 2.33 5.63
N ASP A 206 26.80 2.45 5.52
CA ASP A 206 25.88 1.30 5.59
C ASP A 206 25.85 0.53 4.27
N THR A 207 26.84 -0.33 4.05
CA THR A 207 26.96 -1.13 2.84
C THR A 207 25.76 -2.06 2.63
N ALA A 208 25.16 -2.58 3.70
CA ALA A 208 23.98 -3.44 3.59
C ALA A 208 22.73 -2.70 3.09
N TRP A 209 22.62 -1.41 3.43
CA TRP A 209 21.54 -0.56 2.90
C TRP A 209 21.81 -0.11 1.47
N ASP A 210 23.02 0.23 1.14
CA ASP A 210 23.40 0.75 -0.18
C ASP A 210 23.50 -0.33 -1.25
N THR A 211 23.68 -1.59 -0.85
CA THR A 211 23.80 -2.72 -1.76
C THR A 211 22.42 -3.35 -2.03
N TYR A 212 22.14 -3.58 -3.31
CA TYR A 212 21.00 -4.37 -3.76
C TYR A 212 21.45 -5.79 -4.12
N THR A 213 20.60 -6.74 -3.79
CA THR A 213 20.72 -8.13 -4.22
C THR A 213 19.42 -8.59 -4.88
N THR A 214 19.48 -9.73 -5.56
CA THR A 214 18.28 -10.36 -6.13
C THR A 214 17.98 -11.64 -5.35
N VAL A 215 16.81 -11.73 -4.78
CA VAL A 215 16.25 -12.96 -4.22
C VAL A 215 15.43 -13.63 -5.31
N GLU A 216 15.82 -14.83 -5.70
CA GLU A 216 15.08 -15.65 -6.65
C GLU A 216 14.33 -16.74 -5.91
N VAL A 217 13.02 -16.86 -6.15
CA VAL A 217 12.16 -17.87 -5.53
C VAL A 217 11.38 -18.64 -6.60
N ARG A 218 11.01 -19.87 -6.26
CA ARG A 218 10.15 -20.75 -7.07
C ARG A 218 9.16 -21.48 -6.17
N PRO A 219 8.10 -22.09 -6.75
CA PRO A 219 7.28 -23.03 -6.00
C PRO A 219 8.12 -24.14 -5.41
N HIS A 220 7.78 -24.60 -4.21
CA HIS A 220 8.55 -25.64 -3.52
C HIS A 220 8.54 -26.94 -4.32
N ALA A 221 9.70 -27.60 -4.43
CA ALA A 221 9.88 -28.77 -5.29
C ALA A 221 9.07 -30.01 -4.83
N GLU A 222 8.69 -30.09 -3.56
CA GLU A 222 7.86 -31.19 -3.02
C GLU A 222 6.36 -31.07 -3.39
N LEU A 223 5.93 -29.94 -3.93
CA LEU A 223 4.56 -29.77 -4.39
C LEU A 223 4.36 -30.50 -5.74
N ASP A 224 3.15 -31.01 -5.94
CA ASP A 224 2.77 -31.56 -7.24
C ASP A 224 2.77 -30.49 -8.34
N GLU A 225 2.71 -30.91 -9.57
CA GLU A 225 2.83 -30.03 -10.72
C GLU A 225 1.70 -28.99 -10.81
N GLU A 226 0.48 -29.38 -10.47
CA GLU A 226 -0.69 -28.51 -10.52
C GLU A 226 -0.60 -27.42 -9.44
N ALA A 227 -0.19 -27.78 -8.22
CA ALA A 227 0.06 -26.83 -7.13
C ALA A 227 1.20 -25.85 -7.48
N GLN A 228 2.28 -26.35 -8.09
CA GLN A 228 3.37 -25.49 -8.55
C GLN A 228 2.90 -24.49 -9.62
N LEU A 229 2.06 -24.91 -10.57
CA LEU A 229 1.51 -24.03 -11.60
C LEU A 229 0.58 -22.98 -10.99
N SER A 230 -0.28 -23.38 -10.05
CA SER A 230 -1.19 -22.48 -9.34
C SER A 230 -0.42 -21.38 -8.58
N ILE A 231 0.63 -21.75 -7.84
CA ILE A 231 1.49 -20.81 -7.13
C ILE A 231 2.24 -19.89 -8.10
N ALA A 232 2.77 -20.45 -9.19
CA ALA A 232 3.44 -19.64 -10.21
C ALA A 232 2.50 -18.59 -10.82
N GLN A 233 1.24 -18.92 -11.04
CA GLN A 233 0.21 -17.99 -11.51
C GLN A 233 -0.13 -16.93 -10.44
N GLU A 234 -0.34 -17.33 -9.17
CA GLU A 234 -0.63 -16.43 -8.05
C GLU A 234 0.43 -15.34 -7.90
N PHE A 235 1.70 -15.73 -8.00
CA PHE A 235 2.84 -14.81 -7.89
C PHE A 235 3.28 -14.22 -9.23
N ARG A 236 2.54 -14.47 -10.34
CA ARG A 236 2.87 -14.00 -11.70
C ARG A 236 4.31 -14.32 -12.10
N MET A 237 4.75 -15.54 -11.81
CA MET A 237 6.12 -15.99 -12.07
C MET A 237 6.37 -16.21 -13.56
N GLU A 238 7.53 -15.80 -14.04
CA GLU A 238 8.02 -16.17 -15.35
C GLU A 238 8.79 -17.49 -15.28
N ARG A 239 8.37 -18.50 -16.08
CA ARG A 239 8.99 -19.84 -16.07
C ARG A 239 9.10 -20.44 -14.66
N ARG A 240 8.07 -20.25 -13.84
CA ARG A 240 8.00 -20.66 -12.42
C ARG A 240 9.08 -20.04 -11.54
N ARG A 241 9.57 -18.84 -11.89
CA ARG A 241 10.57 -18.11 -11.10
C ARG A 241 10.13 -16.66 -10.91
N LEU A 242 10.37 -16.16 -9.71
CA LEU A 242 10.17 -14.75 -9.37
C LEU A 242 11.49 -14.18 -8.86
N ARG A 243 11.94 -13.09 -9.48
CA ARG A 243 13.16 -12.38 -9.10
C ARG A 243 12.79 -11.05 -8.47
N ILE A 244 13.19 -10.87 -7.22
CA ILE A 244 12.88 -9.67 -6.44
C ILE A 244 14.17 -8.96 -6.11
N LYS A 245 14.34 -7.75 -6.65
CA LYS A 245 15.46 -6.87 -6.30
C LYS A 245 15.17 -6.20 -4.97
N VAL A 246 16.04 -6.37 -4.00
CA VAL A 246 15.85 -5.88 -2.63
C VAL A 246 17.19 -5.39 -2.05
N ARG A 247 17.16 -4.43 -1.12
CA ARG A 247 18.35 -4.05 -0.37
C ARG A 247 18.84 -5.21 0.48
N LEU A 248 20.16 -5.40 0.57
CA LEU A 248 20.73 -6.49 1.36
C LEU A 248 20.23 -6.46 2.81
N ALA A 249 20.11 -5.29 3.42
CA ALA A 249 19.54 -5.09 4.75
C ALA A 249 18.08 -5.57 4.89
N MET A 250 17.33 -5.67 3.79
CA MET A 250 15.90 -6.02 3.78
C MET A 250 15.62 -7.49 3.41
N VAL A 251 16.65 -8.26 3.06
CA VAL A 251 16.48 -9.66 2.60
C VAL A 251 15.74 -10.50 3.63
N GLN A 252 16.11 -10.43 4.90
CA GLN A 252 15.45 -11.20 5.97
C GLN A 252 13.97 -10.88 6.11
N TYR A 253 13.56 -9.61 5.94
CA TYR A 253 12.15 -9.22 5.97
C TYR A 253 11.39 -9.78 4.79
N LEU A 254 11.99 -9.74 3.59
CA LEU A 254 11.39 -10.33 2.39
C LEU A 254 11.24 -11.85 2.55
N GLU A 255 12.27 -12.54 3.01
CA GLU A 255 12.21 -14.00 3.24
C GLU A 255 11.14 -14.38 4.26
N THR A 256 10.99 -13.60 5.34
CA THR A 256 9.93 -13.78 6.31
C THR A 256 8.54 -13.54 5.71
N ALA A 257 8.38 -12.46 4.93
CA ALA A 257 7.11 -12.12 4.30
C ALA A 257 6.68 -13.17 3.25
N LEU A 258 7.63 -13.80 2.58
CA LEU A 258 7.40 -14.88 1.62
C LEU A 258 7.27 -16.27 2.27
N GLY A 259 7.41 -16.37 3.59
CA GLY A 259 7.35 -17.65 4.30
C GLY A 259 8.54 -18.57 4.01
N LEU A 260 9.69 -18.05 3.56
CA LEU A 260 10.89 -18.83 3.29
C LEU A 260 11.64 -19.21 4.56
N VAL A 261 11.40 -18.50 5.65
CA VAL A 261 11.93 -18.80 6.98
C VAL A 261 10.81 -19.41 7.78
N PRO A 262 10.94 -20.64 8.30
CA PRO A 262 9.92 -21.27 9.13
C PRO A 262 9.60 -20.39 10.35
N ALA A 263 8.33 -20.08 10.56
CA ALA A 263 7.88 -19.51 11.83
C ALA A 263 7.91 -20.62 12.86
N ASP A 264 8.79 -20.50 13.85
CA ASP A 264 8.84 -21.31 15.08
C ASP A 264 8.63 -22.83 14.90
N GLY A 265 9.45 -23.49 14.10
CA GLY A 265 9.70 -24.93 14.20
C GLY A 265 8.54 -25.87 13.82
N LYS A 266 7.42 -25.41 13.27
CA LYS A 266 6.39 -26.26 12.68
C LYS A 266 6.50 -26.24 11.16
N PRO A 267 6.67 -27.39 10.51
CA PRO A 267 6.66 -27.45 9.05
C PRO A 267 5.22 -27.23 8.56
N GLN A 268 4.86 -25.98 8.23
CA GLN A 268 3.96 -25.80 7.10
C GLN A 268 4.85 -26.06 5.87
N PRO A 269 4.41 -26.88 4.90
CA PRO A 269 5.16 -27.01 3.67
C PRO A 269 5.33 -25.61 3.09
N PRO A 270 6.57 -25.11 2.95
CA PRO A 270 6.77 -23.78 2.39
C PRO A 270 6.24 -23.83 0.97
N ARG A 271 5.32 -22.90 0.64
CA ARG A 271 4.78 -22.80 -0.73
C ARG A 271 5.86 -22.38 -1.73
N LEU A 272 6.86 -21.67 -1.25
CA LEU A 272 7.99 -21.14 -2.00
C LEU A 272 9.30 -21.63 -1.41
N GLU A 273 10.30 -21.77 -2.27
CA GLU A 273 11.69 -22.01 -1.87
C GLU A 273 12.63 -21.04 -2.59
N ARG A 274 13.76 -20.74 -1.95
CA ARG A 274 14.82 -19.93 -2.56
C ARG A 274 15.60 -20.75 -3.57
N VAL A 275 15.83 -20.19 -4.75
CA VAL A 275 16.75 -20.78 -5.72
C VAL A 275 18.17 -20.47 -5.24
N ARG A 276 18.99 -21.53 -5.07
CA ARG A 276 20.39 -21.42 -4.63
C ARG A 276 21.30 -20.98 -5.76
#